data_330c9d1c25932343f779e14f1ddb0024
#
_entry.id   330c9d1c25932343f779e14f1ddb0024
#
_cell.length_a   1.000
_cell.length_b   1.000
_cell.length_c   1.000
_cell.angle_alpha   90.00
_cell.angle_beta   90.00
_cell.angle_gamma   90.00
#
_symmetry.space_group_name_H-M   'P 1'
#
loop_
_entity.id
_entity.type
_entity.pdbx_description
1 polymer ?
#
loop_
_entity_poly.entity_id
_entity_poly.type
_entity_poly.pdbx_seq_one_letter_code
_entity_poly.pdbx_strand_id
1 'polypeptide(L)'
;MFDFSIVTNWIHQMLTSVMPEGWAVFIECVAIGVCIILMYALLAIVLIYMERKVCGFFQCRLGPMRVGPWGSIQVICDVLKMLTKEIFNPKGADQFLYNLAPFMVIIASFLTFACLPINKGMEVLNFNVGVFFLLAASSIGVVGILLAGWGSNNKFSLIGAMRSGAQIISYELSVGLSILTMVVLMGTMQFSEIVEGQADGWFIFKVHIPAVIAFIIYLIAGNAECNRGPFDLPEAESELTAGYHTEYSGMHFGFFYLAEYLNLFIVSAVAATIFLGGWMPLHISGLDGFNAIMDYIPGFIWFFGKAFFVVFLLMWVKWTFPRLRIDQILALEWKYLVPISMLNLLLMVLIVVFGLHF
;
A
#
# COMPACT_ATOMS: atom_id res chain seq x y z
N MET A 1 13.99 -0.58 22.70
CA MET A 1 13.23 -1.09 21.55
C MET A 1 13.70 -2.50 21.23
N PHE A 2 12.80 -3.45 21.00
CA PHE A 2 13.19 -4.84 20.74
C PHE A 2 13.79 -4.95 19.33
N ASP A 3 15.02 -5.45 19.23
CA ASP A 3 15.71 -5.64 17.94
C ASP A 3 15.55 -7.10 17.48
N PHE A 4 14.85 -7.27 16.36
CA PHE A 4 14.59 -8.60 15.80
C PHE A 4 15.82 -9.24 15.15
N SER A 5 16.89 -8.48 14.91
CA SER A 5 18.14 -9.03 14.37
C SER A 5 18.74 -10.12 15.26
N ILE A 6 18.48 -10.07 16.57
CA ILE A 6 18.91 -11.09 17.53
C ILE A 6 18.27 -12.44 17.22
N VAL A 7 16.98 -12.43 16.88
CA VAL A 7 16.21 -13.66 16.57
C VAL A 7 16.65 -14.25 15.22
N THR A 8 16.82 -13.39 14.22
CA THR A 8 17.24 -13.85 12.88
C THR A 8 18.65 -14.41 12.91
N ASN A 9 19.59 -13.78 13.62
CA ASN A 9 20.95 -14.29 13.79
C ASN A 9 20.98 -15.61 14.57
N TRP A 10 20.12 -15.77 15.58
CA TRP A 10 20.00 -17.03 16.33
C TRP A 10 19.49 -18.17 15.44
N ILE A 11 18.47 -17.91 14.60
CA ILE A 11 17.97 -18.89 13.64
C ILE A 11 19.05 -19.28 12.64
N HIS A 12 19.77 -18.31 12.09
CA HIS A 12 20.86 -18.54 11.16
C HIS A 12 21.97 -19.43 11.77
N GLN A 13 22.39 -19.14 12.98
CA GLN A 13 23.39 -19.96 13.71
C GLN A 13 22.90 -21.39 13.95
N MET A 14 21.62 -21.57 14.29
CA MET A 14 21.02 -22.90 14.45
C MET A 14 21.02 -23.68 13.15
N LEU A 15 20.65 -23.08 12.02
CA LEU A 15 20.61 -23.73 10.72
C LEU A 15 22.02 -24.06 10.21
N THR A 16 22.97 -23.16 10.34
CA THR A 16 24.37 -23.39 9.92
C THR A 16 25.10 -24.43 10.77
N SER A 17 24.65 -24.70 11.99
CA SER A 17 25.18 -25.80 12.81
C SER A 17 24.79 -27.20 12.31
N VAL A 18 23.70 -27.32 11.54
CA VAL A 18 23.13 -28.60 11.07
C VAL A 18 23.40 -28.85 9.60
N MET A 19 23.54 -27.80 8.78
CA MET A 19 23.69 -27.93 7.33
C MET A 19 24.65 -26.88 6.75
N PRO A 20 25.16 -27.12 5.49
CA PRO A 20 26.00 -26.15 4.80
C PRO A 20 25.32 -24.81 4.61
N GLU A 21 26.10 -23.71 4.69
CA GLU A 21 25.65 -22.32 4.64
C GLU A 21 24.69 -22.01 3.47
N GLY A 22 24.98 -22.54 2.26
CA GLY A 22 24.13 -22.32 1.09
C GLY A 22 22.70 -22.90 1.23
N TRP A 23 22.55 -24.07 1.88
CA TRP A 23 21.24 -24.65 2.15
C TRP A 23 20.52 -23.93 3.30
N ALA A 24 21.25 -23.47 4.31
CA ALA A 24 20.69 -22.67 5.41
C ALA A 24 20.05 -21.39 4.86
N VAL A 25 20.78 -20.63 4.05
CA VAL A 25 20.29 -19.39 3.40
C VAL A 25 19.07 -19.68 2.50
N PHE A 26 19.09 -20.79 1.73
CA PHE A 26 17.94 -21.15 0.89
C PHE A 26 16.68 -21.40 1.71
N ILE A 27 16.80 -22.14 2.83
CA ILE A 27 15.66 -22.44 3.72
C ILE A 27 15.15 -21.16 4.37
N GLU A 28 16.03 -20.26 4.80
CA GLU A 28 15.67 -18.95 5.36
C GLU A 28 14.89 -18.12 4.34
N CYS A 29 15.37 -18.03 3.09
CA CYS A 29 14.65 -17.31 2.03
C CYS A 29 13.26 -17.88 1.77
N VAL A 30 13.13 -19.21 1.74
CA VAL A 30 11.83 -19.87 1.57
C VAL A 30 10.91 -19.59 2.77
N ALA A 31 11.44 -19.67 4.00
CA ALA A 31 10.68 -19.41 5.22
C ALA A 31 10.19 -17.94 5.27
N ILE A 32 11.06 -16.99 4.93
CA ILE A 32 10.69 -15.57 4.83
C ILE A 32 9.60 -15.36 3.79
N GLY A 33 9.72 -15.98 2.60
CA GLY A 33 8.70 -15.91 1.55
C GLY A 33 7.35 -16.45 2.01
N VAL A 34 7.32 -17.58 2.72
CA VAL A 34 6.09 -18.14 3.30
C VAL A 34 5.50 -17.21 4.37
N CYS A 35 6.33 -16.64 5.25
CA CYS A 35 5.88 -15.68 6.26
C CYS A 35 5.25 -14.43 5.63
N ILE A 36 5.84 -13.89 4.54
CA ILE A 36 5.27 -12.75 3.81
C ILE A 36 3.91 -13.10 3.23
N ILE A 37 3.78 -14.26 2.58
CA ILE A 37 2.51 -14.71 2.00
C ILE A 37 1.42 -14.86 3.08
N LEU A 38 1.76 -15.45 4.22
CA LEU A 38 0.83 -15.60 5.35
C LEU A 38 0.42 -14.25 5.93
N MET A 39 1.38 -13.35 6.15
CA MET A 39 1.09 -12.02 6.66
C MET A 39 0.24 -11.20 5.68
N TYR A 40 0.53 -11.31 4.39
CA TYR A 40 -0.23 -10.73 3.29
C TYR A 40 -1.69 -11.22 3.29
N ALA A 41 -1.90 -12.54 3.40
CA ALA A 41 -3.25 -13.11 3.48
C ALA A 41 -4.02 -12.68 4.73
N LEU A 42 -3.37 -12.64 5.88
CA LEU A 42 -3.97 -12.18 7.14
C LEU A 42 -4.38 -10.72 7.07
N LEU A 43 -3.50 -9.84 6.57
CA LEU A 43 -3.82 -8.42 6.39
C LEU A 43 -5.02 -8.21 5.49
N ALA A 44 -5.11 -8.93 4.37
CA ALA A 44 -6.26 -8.85 3.47
C ALA A 44 -7.57 -9.23 4.17
N ILE A 45 -7.58 -10.32 4.96
CA ILE A 45 -8.75 -10.74 5.73
C ILE A 45 -9.17 -9.64 6.71
N VAL A 46 -8.21 -9.05 7.43
CA VAL A 46 -8.48 -7.98 8.40
C VAL A 46 -9.02 -6.73 7.70
N LEU A 47 -8.42 -6.32 6.57
CA LEU A 47 -8.83 -5.13 5.82
C LEU A 47 -10.24 -5.26 5.25
N ILE A 48 -10.56 -6.40 4.64
CA ILE A 48 -11.90 -6.68 4.09
C ILE A 48 -12.94 -6.68 5.21
N TYR A 49 -12.63 -7.30 6.33
CA TYR A 49 -13.52 -7.29 7.50
C TYR A 49 -13.73 -5.87 8.05
N MET A 50 -12.64 -5.11 8.21
CA MET A 50 -12.67 -3.73 8.68
C MET A 50 -13.52 -2.84 7.76
N GLU A 51 -13.33 -2.93 6.44
CA GLU A 51 -14.12 -2.14 5.49
C GLU A 51 -15.61 -2.45 5.59
N ARG A 52 -16.01 -3.72 5.68
CA ARG A 52 -17.43 -4.10 5.83
C ARG A 52 -18.05 -3.59 7.12
N LYS A 53 -17.30 -3.53 8.22
CA LYS A 53 -17.77 -2.96 9.48
C LYS A 53 -17.86 -1.44 9.43
N VAL A 54 -16.81 -0.78 8.96
CA VAL A 54 -16.76 0.68 8.81
C VAL A 54 -17.86 1.17 7.88
N CYS A 55 -18.04 0.52 6.72
CA CYS A 55 -19.15 0.82 5.80
C CYS A 55 -20.52 0.67 6.48
N GLY A 56 -20.72 -0.42 7.25
CA GLY A 56 -21.95 -0.62 8.00
C GLY A 56 -22.23 0.53 8.96
N PHE A 57 -21.24 0.97 9.71
CA PHE A 57 -21.39 2.09 10.67
C PHE A 57 -21.70 3.41 9.97
N PHE A 58 -21.03 3.73 8.86
CA PHE A 58 -21.35 4.95 8.09
C PHE A 58 -22.77 4.93 7.50
N GLN A 59 -23.28 3.75 7.18
CA GLN A 59 -24.66 3.58 6.67
C GLN A 59 -25.68 3.36 7.79
N CYS A 60 -25.34 3.58 9.06
CA CYS A 60 -26.20 3.36 10.22
C CYS A 60 -26.79 1.94 10.29
N ARG A 61 -26.04 0.92 9.84
CA ARG A 61 -26.43 -0.50 9.86
C ARG A 61 -25.33 -1.36 10.47
N LEU A 62 -25.71 -2.54 10.97
CA LEU A 62 -24.74 -3.52 11.44
C LEU A 62 -24.10 -4.23 10.22
N GLY A 63 -22.76 -4.30 10.19
CA GLY A 63 -22.04 -5.12 9.22
C GLY A 63 -22.28 -6.62 9.45
N PRO A 64 -21.49 -7.53 8.85
CA PRO A 64 -21.66 -8.97 9.02
C PRO A 64 -21.60 -9.35 10.50
N MET A 65 -22.60 -10.15 10.97
CA MET A 65 -22.77 -10.51 12.40
C MET A 65 -23.00 -12.00 12.64
N ARG A 66 -23.43 -12.76 11.59
CA ARG A 66 -23.97 -14.12 11.78
C ARG A 66 -22.91 -15.22 11.74
N VAL A 67 -21.82 -15.06 11.01
CA VAL A 67 -20.82 -16.12 10.79
C VAL A 67 -19.62 -15.88 11.71
N GLY A 68 -19.53 -16.65 12.77
CA GLY A 68 -18.52 -16.49 13.82
C GLY A 68 -18.78 -15.30 14.77
N PRO A 69 -17.89 -15.05 15.75
CA PRO A 69 -18.03 -13.92 16.67
C PRO A 69 -18.02 -12.61 15.89
N TRP A 70 -19.13 -11.87 15.97
CA TRP A 70 -19.33 -10.59 15.26
C TRP A 70 -19.11 -10.63 13.73
N GLY A 71 -19.23 -11.82 13.08
CA GLY A 71 -19.05 -11.98 11.66
C GLY A 71 -17.60 -12.04 11.20
N SER A 72 -16.63 -12.31 12.07
CA SER A 72 -15.20 -12.36 11.74
C SER A 72 -14.84 -13.47 10.73
N ILE A 73 -15.55 -14.60 10.75
CA ILE A 73 -15.30 -15.75 9.87
C ILE A 73 -15.92 -15.54 8.47
N GLN A 74 -16.76 -14.53 8.26
CA GLN A 74 -17.42 -14.29 6.99
C GLN A 74 -16.42 -14.15 5.82
N VAL A 75 -15.31 -13.44 6.03
CA VAL A 75 -14.30 -13.25 4.98
C VAL A 75 -13.63 -14.58 4.59
N ILE A 76 -13.41 -15.47 5.54
CA ILE A 76 -12.86 -16.82 5.26
C ILE A 76 -13.84 -17.63 4.42
N CYS A 77 -15.15 -17.56 4.73
CA CYS A 77 -16.16 -18.21 3.90
C CYS A 77 -16.19 -17.66 2.47
N ASP A 78 -15.99 -16.34 2.30
CA ASP A 78 -15.94 -15.73 0.97
C ASP A 78 -14.70 -16.19 0.19
N VAL A 79 -13.53 -16.33 0.83
CA VAL A 79 -12.32 -16.89 0.22
C VAL A 79 -12.55 -18.35 -0.20
N LEU A 80 -13.11 -19.17 0.68
CA LEU A 80 -13.44 -20.57 0.35
C LEU A 80 -14.42 -20.67 -0.83
N LYS A 81 -15.42 -19.78 -0.89
CA LYS A 81 -16.34 -19.70 -2.02
C LYS A 81 -15.61 -19.36 -3.32
N MET A 82 -14.64 -18.42 -3.32
CA MET A 82 -13.85 -18.09 -4.50
C MET A 82 -12.96 -19.25 -4.94
N LEU A 83 -12.39 -20.01 -4.01
CA LEU A 83 -11.57 -21.20 -4.30
C LEU A 83 -12.38 -22.34 -4.92
N THR A 84 -13.63 -22.52 -4.52
CA THR A 84 -14.51 -23.57 -5.03
C THR A 84 -15.25 -23.17 -6.29
N LYS A 85 -15.27 -21.87 -6.65
CA LYS A 85 -15.94 -21.38 -7.84
C LYS A 85 -15.16 -21.75 -9.11
N GLU A 86 -15.87 -22.17 -10.13
CA GLU A 86 -15.31 -22.53 -11.43
C GLU A 86 -14.61 -21.32 -12.08
N ILE A 87 -13.41 -21.57 -12.62
CA ILE A 87 -12.65 -20.57 -13.38
C ILE A 87 -13.07 -20.70 -14.83
N PHE A 88 -13.74 -19.66 -15.33
CA PHE A 88 -14.20 -19.61 -16.70
C PHE A 88 -13.29 -18.71 -17.54
N ASN A 89 -12.76 -19.24 -18.63
CA ASN A 89 -11.97 -18.51 -19.61
C ASN A 89 -12.81 -18.31 -20.87
N PRO A 90 -13.11 -17.06 -21.29
CA PRO A 90 -13.86 -16.78 -22.51
C PRO A 90 -13.15 -17.34 -23.75
N LYS A 91 -13.89 -17.94 -24.68
CA LYS A 91 -13.32 -18.56 -25.90
C LYS A 91 -12.64 -17.53 -26.83
N GLY A 92 -13.08 -16.28 -26.79
CA GLY A 92 -12.52 -15.19 -27.59
C GLY A 92 -11.36 -14.45 -26.97
N ALA A 93 -10.99 -14.77 -25.71
CA ALA A 93 -9.90 -14.13 -25.00
C ALA A 93 -8.53 -14.71 -25.40
N ASP A 94 -7.47 -13.87 -25.34
CA ASP A 94 -6.10 -14.36 -25.42
C ASP A 94 -5.75 -15.04 -24.10
N GLN A 95 -5.70 -16.40 -24.14
CA GLN A 95 -5.54 -17.24 -22.96
C GLN A 95 -4.26 -16.95 -22.18
N PHE A 96 -3.15 -16.60 -22.87
CA PHE A 96 -1.88 -16.32 -22.23
C PHE A 96 -1.94 -14.99 -21.46
N LEU A 97 -2.35 -13.92 -22.12
CA LEU A 97 -2.45 -12.59 -21.51
C LEU A 97 -3.51 -12.56 -20.40
N TYR A 98 -4.64 -13.21 -20.65
CA TYR A 98 -5.75 -13.31 -19.71
C TYR A 98 -5.33 -13.95 -18.37
N ASN A 99 -4.60 -15.08 -18.45
CA ASN A 99 -4.13 -15.78 -17.26
C ASN A 99 -2.93 -15.07 -16.60
N LEU A 100 -2.06 -14.40 -17.36
CA LEU A 100 -0.89 -13.70 -16.82
C LEU A 100 -1.26 -12.45 -16.02
N ALA A 101 -2.30 -11.72 -16.43
CA ALA A 101 -2.66 -10.42 -15.87
C ALA A 101 -2.88 -10.43 -14.34
N PRO A 102 -3.70 -11.33 -13.74
CA PRO A 102 -3.90 -11.35 -12.29
C PRO A 102 -2.61 -11.64 -11.52
N PHE A 103 -1.72 -12.48 -12.08
CA PHE A 103 -0.43 -12.76 -11.45
C PHE A 103 0.52 -11.56 -11.48
N MET A 104 0.51 -10.76 -12.55
CA MET A 104 1.31 -9.53 -12.63
C MET A 104 0.89 -8.53 -11.55
N VAL A 105 -0.41 -8.33 -11.35
CA VAL A 105 -0.92 -7.40 -10.33
C VAL A 105 -0.57 -7.86 -8.91
N ILE A 106 -0.72 -9.16 -8.61
CA ILE A 106 -0.41 -9.67 -7.29
C ILE A 106 1.10 -9.71 -7.01
N ILE A 107 1.94 -10.01 -8.00
CA ILE A 107 3.40 -9.96 -7.86
C ILE A 107 3.86 -8.54 -7.58
N ALA A 108 3.31 -7.54 -8.27
CA ALA A 108 3.62 -6.13 -8.02
C ALA A 108 3.36 -5.75 -6.55
N SER A 109 2.19 -6.12 -6.02
CA SER A 109 1.86 -5.83 -4.62
C SER A 109 2.68 -6.63 -3.61
N PHE A 110 3.14 -7.84 -3.93
CA PHE A 110 4.09 -8.57 -3.09
C PHE A 110 5.46 -7.90 -3.05
N LEU A 111 5.97 -7.46 -4.20
CA LEU A 111 7.27 -6.79 -4.29
C LEU A 111 7.28 -5.47 -3.51
N THR A 112 6.23 -4.67 -3.65
CA THR A 112 6.08 -3.41 -2.89
C THR A 112 5.95 -3.66 -1.39
N PHE A 113 5.18 -4.69 -0.98
CA PHE A 113 5.03 -5.06 0.42
C PHE A 113 6.34 -5.52 1.06
N ALA A 114 7.18 -6.26 0.33
CA ALA A 114 8.47 -6.76 0.82
C ALA A 114 9.48 -5.64 1.11
N CYS A 115 9.31 -4.44 0.53
CA CYS A 115 10.16 -3.28 0.78
C CYS A 115 9.81 -2.49 2.04
N LEU A 116 8.65 -2.78 2.67
CA LEU A 116 8.19 -2.03 3.83
C LEU A 116 8.96 -2.43 5.08
N PRO A 117 9.61 -1.48 5.77
CA PRO A 117 10.27 -1.73 7.03
C PRO A 117 9.23 -1.72 8.16
N ILE A 118 8.94 -2.88 8.73
CA ILE A 118 7.91 -3.03 9.78
C ILE A 118 8.46 -2.64 11.15
N ASN A 119 9.71 -3.02 11.43
CA ASN A 119 10.40 -2.70 12.67
C ASN A 119 11.90 -2.77 12.44
N LYS A 120 12.69 -2.25 13.37
CA LYS A 120 14.15 -2.37 13.35
C LYS A 120 14.58 -3.84 13.34
N GLY A 121 15.37 -4.23 12.32
CA GLY A 121 15.78 -5.62 12.11
C GLY A 121 14.67 -6.55 11.58
N MET A 122 13.49 -6.02 11.21
CA MET A 122 12.39 -6.77 10.59
C MET A 122 12.10 -6.20 9.20
N GLU A 123 13.12 -6.22 8.37
CA GLU A 123 13.12 -5.73 7.00
C GLU A 123 13.47 -6.89 6.09
N VAL A 124 12.66 -7.13 5.05
CA VAL A 124 12.90 -8.22 4.10
C VAL A 124 13.87 -7.77 3.02
N LEU A 125 13.64 -6.60 2.46
CA LEU A 125 14.47 -6.00 1.41
C LEU A 125 14.90 -4.59 1.86
N ASN A 126 16.15 -4.47 2.29
CA ASN A 126 16.73 -3.19 2.66
C ASN A 126 17.70 -2.72 1.57
N PHE A 127 17.19 -1.93 0.63
CA PHE A 127 17.98 -1.38 -0.46
C PHE A 127 18.29 0.10 -0.24
N ASN A 128 19.51 0.53 -0.62
CA ASN A 128 19.88 1.94 -0.61
C ASN A 128 18.96 2.82 -1.47
N VAL A 129 18.29 2.22 -2.47
CA VAL A 129 17.31 2.85 -3.37
C VAL A 129 15.89 2.30 -3.15
N GLY A 130 15.54 1.95 -1.92
CA GLY A 130 14.27 1.30 -1.57
C GLY A 130 13.03 2.04 -2.04
N VAL A 131 13.01 3.38 -1.90
CA VAL A 131 11.90 4.22 -2.37
C VAL A 131 11.71 4.12 -3.88
N PHE A 132 12.79 4.18 -4.64
CA PHE A 132 12.74 4.05 -6.10
C PHE A 132 12.26 2.66 -6.53
N PHE A 133 12.75 1.62 -5.86
CA PHE A 133 12.32 0.24 -6.12
C PHE A 133 10.82 0.06 -5.85
N LEU A 134 10.29 0.65 -4.78
CA LEU A 134 8.87 0.59 -4.46
C LEU A 134 8.01 1.20 -5.58
N LEU A 135 8.36 2.39 -6.06
CA LEU A 135 7.66 3.05 -7.17
C LEU A 135 7.76 2.25 -8.47
N ALA A 136 8.93 1.70 -8.78
CA ALA A 136 9.09 0.84 -9.95
C ALA A 136 8.30 -0.47 -9.87
N ALA A 137 8.19 -1.06 -8.67
CA ALA A 137 7.42 -2.28 -8.46
C ALA A 137 5.91 -2.03 -8.56
N SER A 138 5.40 -0.88 -8.07
CA SER A 138 3.97 -0.52 -8.21
C SER A 138 3.56 -0.37 -9.67
N SER A 139 4.42 0.20 -10.52
CA SER A 139 4.16 0.37 -11.96
C SER A 139 3.93 -0.96 -12.71
N ILE A 140 4.50 -2.08 -12.24
CA ILE A 140 4.22 -3.41 -12.81
C ILE A 140 2.73 -3.77 -12.69
N GLY A 141 2.08 -3.35 -11.60
CA GLY A 141 0.65 -3.55 -11.38
C GLY A 141 -0.21 -2.92 -12.46
N VAL A 142 0.17 -1.74 -12.93
CA VAL A 142 -0.53 -1.02 -14.03
C VAL A 142 -0.48 -1.83 -15.32
N VAL A 143 0.68 -2.41 -15.64
CA VAL A 143 0.83 -3.30 -16.81
C VAL A 143 -0.12 -4.49 -16.67
N GLY A 144 -0.23 -5.09 -15.48
CA GLY A 144 -1.17 -6.19 -15.22
C GLY A 144 -2.63 -5.82 -15.49
N ILE A 145 -3.08 -4.63 -15.06
CA ILE A 145 -4.44 -4.14 -15.31
C ILE A 145 -4.68 -3.91 -16.81
N LEU A 146 -3.73 -3.32 -17.53
CA LEU A 146 -3.84 -3.12 -18.98
C LEU A 146 -3.90 -4.45 -19.74
N LEU A 147 -3.09 -5.43 -19.33
CA LEU A 147 -3.12 -6.78 -19.90
C LEU A 147 -4.46 -7.48 -19.63
N ALA A 148 -5.06 -7.27 -18.44
CA ALA A 148 -6.37 -7.84 -18.10
C ALA A 148 -7.46 -7.34 -19.05
N GLY A 149 -7.51 -6.03 -19.31
CA GLY A 149 -8.47 -5.45 -20.24
C GLY A 149 -8.24 -5.88 -21.69
N TRP A 150 -6.98 -5.92 -22.11
CA TRP A 150 -6.63 -6.32 -23.48
C TRP A 150 -6.91 -7.81 -23.71
N GLY A 151 -6.44 -8.66 -22.81
CA GLY A 151 -6.53 -10.13 -22.92
C GLY A 151 -7.97 -10.65 -22.88
N SER A 152 -8.90 -9.95 -22.21
CA SER A 152 -10.32 -10.35 -22.10
C SER A 152 -11.11 -10.22 -23.40
N ASN A 153 -10.61 -9.47 -24.41
CA ASN A 153 -11.28 -9.19 -25.69
C ASN A 153 -12.72 -8.67 -25.56
N ASN A 154 -13.01 -7.94 -24.49
CA ASN A 154 -14.30 -7.30 -24.23
C ASN A 154 -14.14 -5.77 -24.30
N LYS A 155 -15.06 -5.09 -25.03
CA LYS A 155 -14.99 -3.63 -25.20
C LYS A 155 -15.10 -2.86 -23.89
N PHE A 156 -15.95 -3.30 -22.97
CA PHE A 156 -16.11 -2.66 -21.65
C PHE A 156 -14.88 -2.86 -20.78
N SER A 157 -14.31 -4.06 -20.80
CA SER A 157 -13.08 -4.38 -20.08
C SER A 157 -11.89 -3.57 -20.60
N LEU A 158 -11.75 -3.44 -21.91
CA LEU A 158 -10.71 -2.62 -22.54
C LEU A 158 -10.82 -1.15 -22.15
N ILE A 159 -12.03 -0.56 -22.23
CA ILE A 159 -12.26 0.83 -21.84
C ILE A 159 -11.98 1.03 -20.34
N GLY A 160 -12.40 0.08 -19.50
CA GLY A 160 -12.12 0.11 -18.05
C GLY A 160 -10.63 0.10 -17.75
N ALA A 161 -9.86 -0.80 -18.39
CA ALA A 161 -8.42 -0.89 -18.24
C ALA A 161 -7.69 0.38 -18.72
N MET A 162 -8.09 0.97 -19.86
CA MET A 162 -7.51 2.21 -20.36
C MET A 162 -7.79 3.39 -19.42
N ARG A 163 -9.00 3.49 -18.85
CA ARG A 163 -9.34 4.51 -17.85
C ARG A 163 -8.51 4.35 -16.57
N SER A 164 -8.37 3.10 -16.08
CA SER A 164 -7.55 2.78 -14.91
C SER A 164 -6.08 3.11 -15.15
N GLY A 165 -5.53 2.66 -16.29
CA GLY A 165 -4.15 2.93 -16.64
C GLY A 165 -3.85 4.43 -16.73
N ALA A 166 -4.71 5.21 -17.40
CA ALA A 166 -4.55 6.66 -17.48
C ALA A 166 -4.61 7.34 -16.10
N GLN A 167 -5.48 6.88 -15.20
CA GLN A 167 -5.57 7.37 -13.84
C GLN A 167 -4.29 7.05 -13.06
N ILE A 168 -3.92 5.77 -12.94
CA ILE A 168 -2.79 5.34 -12.10
C ILE A 168 -1.49 5.98 -12.58
N ILE A 169 -1.18 5.95 -13.89
CA ILE A 169 0.04 6.54 -14.45
C ILE A 169 0.11 8.05 -14.16
N SER A 170 -1.02 8.76 -14.23
CA SER A 170 -1.04 10.19 -13.93
C SER A 170 -0.77 10.44 -12.44
N TYR A 171 -1.43 9.74 -11.53
CA TYR A 171 -1.31 9.97 -10.09
C TYR A 171 0.01 9.44 -9.49
N GLU A 172 0.64 8.44 -10.12
CA GLU A 172 1.98 7.96 -9.76
C GLU A 172 3.02 9.08 -9.79
N LEU A 173 2.86 10.06 -10.70
CA LEU A 173 3.73 11.23 -10.75
C LEU A 173 3.61 12.09 -9.47
N SER A 174 2.41 12.38 -9.00
CA SER A 174 2.21 13.16 -7.77
C SER A 174 2.60 12.39 -6.50
N VAL A 175 2.37 11.07 -6.45
CA VAL A 175 2.88 10.19 -5.39
C VAL A 175 4.41 10.28 -5.35
N GLY A 176 5.06 10.09 -6.50
CA GLY A 176 6.53 10.15 -6.60
C GLY A 176 7.09 11.51 -6.19
N LEU A 177 6.50 12.63 -6.63
CA LEU A 177 6.93 13.97 -6.25
C LEU A 177 6.75 14.25 -4.74
N SER A 178 5.64 13.78 -4.15
CA SER A 178 5.40 13.94 -2.71
C SER A 178 6.40 13.15 -1.85
N ILE A 179 6.74 11.94 -2.26
CA ILE A 179 7.77 11.12 -1.61
C ILE A 179 9.15 11.76 -1.81
N LEU A 180 9.46 12.25 -3.02
CA LEU A 180 10.72 12.88 -3.33
C LEU A 180 10.98 14.13 -2.46
N THR A 181 9.95 14.87 -2.06
CA THR A 181 10.12 16.01 -1.13
C THR A 181 10.71 15.56 0.19
N MET A 182 10.35 14.38 0.70
CA MET A 182 10.90 13.85 1.95
C MET A 182 12.27 13.21 1.75
N VAL A 183 12.53 12.61 0.59
CA VAL A 183 13.85 12.10 0.21
C VAL A 183 14.86 13.23 0.13
N VAL A 184 14.49 14.38 -0.44
CA VAL A 184 15.36 15.58 -0.50
C VAL A 184 15.71 16.09 0.90
N LEU A 185 14.78 16.03 1.85
CA LEU A 185 15.01 16.42 3.24
C LEU A 185 16.06 15.52 3.92
N MET A 186 15.94 14.20 3.71
CA MET A 186 16.79 13.20 4.36
C MET A 186 18.11 12.96 3.64
N GLY A 187 18.16 13.20 2.33
CA GLY A 187 19.32 12.88 1.50
C GLY A 187 19.53 11.38 1.24
N THR A 188 18.57 10.52 1.62
CA THR A 188 18.63 9.06 1.44
C THR A 188 17.32 8.52 0.87
N MET A 189 17.41 7.40 0.12
CA MET A 189 16.25 6.68 -0.42
C MET A 189 15.98 5.36 0.34
N GLN A 190 16.71 5.08 1.40
CA GLN A 190 16.58 3.89 2.20
C GLN A 190 15.50 4.11 3.27
N PHE A 191 14.48 3.25 3.29
CA PHE A 191 13.35 3.42 4.21
C PHE A 191 13.74 3.39 5.69
N SER A 192 14.64 2.50 6.09
CA SER A 192 15.11 2.42 7.47
C SER A 192 15.78 3.72 7.94
N GLU A 193 16.65 4.31 7.12
CA GLU A 193 17.30 5.59 7.44
C GLU A 193 16.29 6.75 7.51
N ILE A 194 15.27 6.75 6.63
CA ILE A 194 14.20 7.74 6.66
C ILE A 194 13.41 7.64 7.98
N VAL A 195 13.14 6.43 8.47
CA VAL A 195 12.45 6.25 9.76
C VAL A 195 13.36 6.62 10.93
N GLU A 196 14.63 6.21 10.92
CA GLU A 196 15.59 6.55 11.98
C GLU A 196 15.83 8.07 12.09
N GLY A 197 15.81 8.80 10.97
CA GLY A 197 15.89 10.27 10.95
C GLY A 197 14.68 10.98 11.58
N GLN A 198 13.61 10.27 11.89
CA GLN A 198 12.41 10.77 12.57
C GLN A 198 12.43 10.48 14.09
N ALA A 199 13.55 10.05 14.65
CA ALA A 199 13.68 9.73 16.08
C ALA A 199 13.33 10.91 17.00
N ASP A 200 13.66 12.14 16.59
CA ASP A 200 13.38 13.38 17.36
C ASP A 200 11.98 13.96 17.14
N GLY A 201 11.17 13.33 16.31
CA GLY A 201 9.81 13.78 15.97
C GLY A 201 9.41 13.47 14.53
N TRP A 202 8.12 13.30 14.30
CA TRP A 202 7.58 12.98 12.99
C TRP A 202 7.72 14.15 12.02
N PHE A 203 8.08 13.89 10.78
CA PHE A 203 8.29 14.93 9.76
C PHE A 203 7.07 15.80 9.50
N ILE A 204 5.86 15.27 9.63
CA ILE A 204 4.64 16.05 9.46
C ILE A 204 4.56 17.23 10.43
N PHE A 205 5.18 17.13 11.61
CA PHE A 205 5.19 18.20 12.63
C PHE A 205 6.50 18.99 12.64
N LYS A 206 7.61 18.35 12.29
CA LYS A 206 8.96 18.93 12.41
C LYS A 206 9.32 19.84 11.23
N VAL A 207 8.89 19.50 10.01
CA VAL A 207 9.32 20.16 8.76
C VAL A 207 8.29 21.17 8.24
N HIS A 208 7.38 21.61 9.10
CA HIS A 208 6.43 22.69 8.82
C HIS A 208 5.50 22.46 7.60
N ILE A 209 5.18 23.56 6.87
CA ILE A 209 4.16 23.59 5.82
C ILE A 209 4.45 22.60 4.65
N PRO A 210 5.67 22.48 4.10
CA PRO A 210 5.90 21.60 2.95
C PRO A 210 5.66 20.11 3.22
N ALA A 211 5.95 19.63 4.45
CA ALA A 211 5.69 18.23 4.80
C ALA A 211 4.19 17.94 4.89
N VAL A 212 3.39 18.87 5.43
CA VAL A 212 1.94 18.76 5.51
C VAL A 212 1.32 18.77 4.11
N ILE A 213 1.77 19.66 3.22
CA ILE A 213 1.31 19.71 1.83
C ILE A 213 1.64 18.42 1.12
N ALA A 214 2.89 17.92 1.24
CA ALA A 214 3.30 16.65 0.64
C ALA A 214 2.44 15.48 1.15
N PHE A 215 2.14 15.44 2.46
CA PHE A 215 1.29 14.41 3.06
C PHE A 215 -0.14 14.43 2.50
N ILE A 216 -0.75 15.61 2.37
CA ILE A 216 -2.10 15.75 1.81
C ILE A 216 -2.12 15.31 0.34
N ILE A 217 -1.14 15.76 -0.48
CA ILE A 217 -1.01 15.34 -1.88
C ILE A 217 -0.85 13.84 -1.96
N TYR A 218 0.02 13.26 -1.12
CA TYR A 218 0.26 11.82 -1.05
C TYR A 218 -1.02 11.04 -0.73
N LEU A 219 -1.83 11.49 0.23
CA LEU A 219 -3.09 10.82 0.58
C LEU A 219 -4.10 10.86 -0.57
N ILE A 220 -4.22 11.99 -1.27
CA ILE A 220 -5.13 12.14 -2.41
C ILE A 220 -4.67 11.25 -3.56
N ALA A 221 -3.40 11.35 -3.94
CA ALA A 221 -2.82 10.61 -5.05
C ALA A 221 -2.74 9.10 -4.77
N GLY A 222 -2.37 8.70 -3.56
CA GLY A 222 -2.34 7.30 -3.15
C GLY A 222 -3.73 6.65 -3.10
N ASN A 223 -4.78 7.39 -2.74
CA ASN A 223 -6.15 6.89 -2.84
C ASN A 223 -6.56 6.65 -4.30
N ALA A 224 -6.13 7.53 -5.21
CA ALA A 224 -6.37 7.36 -6.65
C ALA A 224 -5.58 6.18 -7.24
N GLU A 225 -4.35 5.93 -6.76
CA GLU A 225 -3.53 4.77 -7.15
C GLU A 225 -4.20 3.44 -6.73
N CYS A 226 -4.90 3.42 -5.60
CA CYS A 226 -5.66 2.25 -5.15
C CYS A 226 -6.98 2.03 -5.91
N ASN A 227 -7.33 2.85 -6.91
CA ASN A 227 -8.60 2.79 -7.65
C ASN A 227 -9.85 2.80 -6.76
N ARG A 228 -9.79 3.47 -5.60
CA ARG A 228 -10.90 3.49 -4.65
C ARG A 228 -11.67 4.81 -4.69
N GLY A 229 -12.96 4.75 -4.33
CA GLY A 229 -13.79 5.95 -4.29
C GLY A 229 -13.13 7.12 -3.52
N PRO A 230 -13.20 8.36 -4.03
CA PRO A 230 -13.98 8.84 -5.17
C PRO A 230 -13.36 8.59 -6.57
N PHE A 231 -12.20 7.94 -6.66
CA PHE A 231 -11.43 7.68 -7.88
C PHE A 231 -11.66 6.28 -8.46
N ASP A 232 -12.82 5.69 -8.21
CA ASP A 232 -13.22 4.34 -8.65
C ASP A 232 -13.78 4.35 -10.08
N LEU A 233 -12.95 4.75 -11.05
CA LEU A 233 -13.30 4.74 -12.48
C LEU A 233 -13.22 3.36 -13.13
N PRO A 234 -12.27 2.49 -12.73
CA PRO A 234 -12.10 1.19 -13.36
C PRO A 234 -13.28 0.27 -13.19
N GLU A 235 -13.93 0.32 -12.01
CA GLU A 235 -15.03 -0.54 -11.61
C GLU A 235 -16.41 0.06 -11.88
N ALA A 236 -16.49 1.23 -12.53
CA ALA A 236 -17.72 1.99 -12.74
C ALA A 236 -18.93 1.10 -13.11
N GLU A 237 -19.55 0.42 -12.11
CA GLU A 237 -20.66 -0.52 -12.32
C GLU A 237 -21.81 0.10 -13.14
N SER A 238 -22.09 1.38 -12.93
CA SER A 238 -23.12 2.11 -13.66
C SER A 238 -22.79 2.40 -15.12
N GLU A 239 -21.50 2.38 -15.51
CA GLU A 239 -21.03 2.74 -16.85
C GLU A 239 -20.43 1.57 -17.62
N LEU A 240 -19.64 0.72 -16.95
CA LEU A 240 -18.79 -0.31 -17.55
C LEU A 240 -19.06 -1.73 -17.02
N THR A 241 -20.18 -1.97 -16.38
CA THR A 241 -20.57 -3.24 -15.76
C THR A 241 -19.70 -3.59 -14.56
N ALA A 242 -18.45 -4.00 -14.77
CA ALA A 242 -17.44 -4.27 -13.74
C ALA A 242 -16.03 -3.91 -14.22
N GLY A 243 -15.91 -3.08 -15.26
CA GLY A 243 -14.63 -2.59 -15.77
C GLY A 243 -13.69 -3.67 -16.28
N TYR A 244 -12.39 -3.58 -15.92
CA TYR A 244 -11.35 -4.46 -16.45
C TYR A 244 -11.49 -5.93 -16.01
N HIS A 245 -12.19 -6.21 -14.90
CA HIS A 245 -12.37 -7.57 -14.39
C HIS A 245 -13.73 -8.20 -14.72
N THR A 246 -14.49 -7.62 -15.68
CA THR A 246 -15.84 -8.08 -16.07
C THR A 246 -15.89 -9.56 -16.44
N GLU A 247 -14.88 -10.06 -17.16
CA GLU A 247 -14.81 -11.45 -17.62
C GLU A 247 -14.17 -12.41 -16.61
N TYR A 248 -13.51 -11.87 -15.57
CA TYR A 248 -12.81 -12.70 -14.59
C TYR A 248 -13.74 -13.34 -13.58
N SER A 249 -13.49 -14.61 -13.27
CA SER A 249 -14.28 -15.38 -12.28
C SER A 249 -13.39 -16.19 -11.34
N GLY A 250 -13.95 -16.67 -10.23
CA GLY A 250 -13.26 -17.53 -9.26
C GLY A 250 -12.00 -16.86 -8.68
N MET A 251 -10.91 -17.61 -8.59
CA MET A 251 -9.65 -17.13 -8.02
C MET A 251 -8.96 -16.03 -8.83
N HIS A 252 -9.15 -15.99 -10.17
CA HIS A 252 -8.58 -14.91 -10.99
C HIS A 252 -9.14 -13.54 -10.58
N PHE A 253 -10.46 -13.44 -10.35
CA PHE A 253 -11.07 -12.25 -9.77
C PHE A 253 -10.56 -11.99 -8.33
N GLY A 254 -10.42 -13.09 -7.55
CA GLY A 254 -9.92 -13.00 -6.18
C GLY A 254 -8.52 -12.37 -6.08
N PHE A 255 -7.64 -12.60 -7.06
CA PHE A 255 -6.30 -12.00 -7.07
C PHE A 255 -6.32 -10.49 -7.29
N PHE A 256 -7.16 -9.96 -8.17
CA PHE A 256 -7.33 -8.51 -8.33
C PHE A 256 -7.87 -7.87 -7.05
N TYR A 257 -8.91 -8.47 -6.48
CA TYR A 257 -9.52 -7.98 -5.25
C TYR A 257 -8.56 -8.02 -4.05
N LEU A 258 -7.77 -9.09 -3.93
CA LEU A 258 -6.73 -9.22 -2.92
C LEU A 258 -5.66 -8.13 -3.07
N ALA A 259 -5.17 -7.92 -4.29
CA ALA A 259 -4.15 -6.91 -4.57
C ALA A 259 -4.65 -5.49 -4.28
N GLU A 260 -5.90 -5.16 -4.60
CA GLU A 260 -6.51 -3.86 -4.31
C GLU A 260 -6.48 -3.53 -2.80
N TYR A 261 -6.90 -4.49 -1.94
CA TYR A 261 -6.87 -4.27 -0.49
C TYR A 261 -5.47 -4.12 0.05
N LEU A 262 -4.52 -4.82 -0.52
CA LEU A 262 -3.15 -4.75 -0.07
C LEU A 262 -2.42 -3.52 -0.58
N ASN A 263 -2.74 -3.05 -1.78
CA ASN A 263 -2.27 -1.75 -2.25
C ASN A 263 -2.77 -0.63 -1.33
N LEU A 264 -4.01 -0.69 -0.82
CA LEU A 264 -4.49 0.23 0.20
C LEU A 264 -3.63 0.21 1.46
N PHE A 265 -3.25 -1.00 1.94
CA PHE A 265 -2.36 -1.11 3.09
C PHE A 265 -0.96 -0.60 2.78
N ILE A 266 -0.40 -0.93 1.60
CA ILE A 266 0.93 -0.50 1.17
C ILE A 266 1.01 1.04 1.12
N VAL A 267 0.06 1.69 0.47
CA VAL A 267 -0.01 3.16 0.41
C VAL A 267 -0.09 3.75 1.82
N SER A 268 -0.90 3.17 2.68
CA SER A 268 -1.03 3.62 4.08
C SER A 268 0.23 3.38 4.90
N ALA A 269 0.93 2.26 4.68
CA ALA A 269 2.18 1.94 5.35
C ALA A 269 3.33 2.84 4.89
N VAL A 270 3.40 3.16 3.60
CA VAL A 270 4.36 4.15 3.06
C VAL A 270 4.11 5.53 3.64
N ALA A 271 2.83 5.95 3.76
CA ALA A 271 2.48 7.20 4.45
C ALA A 271 2.97 7.19 5.91
N ALA A 272 2.77 6.08 6.61
CA ALA A 272 3.21 5.91 7.99
C ALA A 272 4.76 5.95 8.11
N THR A 273 5.48 5.32 7.19
CA THR A 273 6.96 5.29 7.22
C THR A 273 7.58 6.63 6.89
N ILE A 274 7.10 7.31 5.86
CA ILE A 274 7.73 8.53 5.33
C ILE A 274 7.33 9.77 6.15
N PHE A 275 6.07 9.90 6.57
CA PHE A 275 5.55 11.12 7.20
C PHE A 275 5.33 11.00 8.72
N LEU A 276 4.98 9.80 9.20
CA LEU A 276 4.60 9.57 10.59
C LEU A 276 5.66 8.77 11.39
N GLY A 277 6.87 8.61 10.86
CA GLY A 277 7.98 7.97 11.56
C GLY A 277 7.92 6.46 11.71
N GLY A 278 7.17 5.75 10.82
CA GLY A 278 7.17 4.28 10.79
C GLY A 278 6.97 3.64 12.15
N TRP A 279 7.94 2.85 12.59
CA TRP A 279 7.94 2.18 13.90
C TRP A 279 8.36 3.08 15.07
N MET A 280 8.85 4.32 14.81
CA MET A 280 9.26 5.23 15.88
C MET A 280 8.05 5.80 16.62
N PRO A 281 8.07 5.84 17.97
CA PRO A 281 7.03 6.51 18.76
C PRO A 281 7.03 8.02 18.49
N LEU A 282 5.98 8.70 18.96
CA LEU A 282 5.94 10.16 18.95
C LEU A 282 6.77 10.68 20.12
N HIS A 283 7.91 11.30 19.83
CA HIS A 283 8.69 12.01 20.81
C HIS A 283 8.39 13.51 20.75
N ILE A 284 8.24 14.11 21.92
CA ILE A 284 8.03 15.55 22.07
C ILE A 284 9.21 16.10 22.89
N SER A 285 9.93 17.06 22.32
CA SER A 285 11.05 17.71 23.02
C SER A 285 10.57 18.38 24.32
N GLY A 286 11.24 18.08 25.43
CA GLY A 286 10.92 18.63 26.75
C GLY A 286 9.96 17.79 27.62
N LEU A 287 9.47 16.62 27.15
CA LEU A 287 8.58 15.72 27.92
C LEU A 287 9.19 14.34 28.11
N ASP A 288 10.34 14.27 28.84
CA ASP A 288 11.09 13.00 29.01
C ASP A 288 10.25 11.87 29.63
N GLY A 289 9.36 12.18 30.57
CA GLY A 289 8.48 11.19 31.18
C GLY A 289 7.45 10.59 30.21
N PHE A 290 6.92 11.40 29.28
CA PHE A 290 6.03 10.95 28.21
C PHE A 290 6.80 10.08 27.21
N ASN A 291 7.97 10.52 26.79
CA ASN A 291 8.80 9.80 25.84
C ASN A 291 9.19 8.42 26.36
N ALA A 292 9.56 8.30 27.65
CA ALA A 292 9.88 7.02 28.29
C ALA A 292 8.70 6.03 28.30
N ILE A 293 7.46 6.52 28.48
CA ILE A 293 6.25 5.68 28.42
C ILE A 293 6.01 5.20 26.97
N MET A 294 6.20 6.09 25.98
CA MET A 294 6.01 5.75 24.56
C MET A 294 7.04 4.73 24.07
N ASP A 295 8.28 4.78 24.57
CA ASP A 295 9.34 3.81 24.26
C ASP A 295 9.09 2.40 24.81
N TYR A 296 8.22 2.26 25.80
CA TYR A 296 7.85 0.95 26.34
C TYR A 296 7.02 0.13 25.35
N ILE A 297 6.31 0.79 24.43
CA ILE A 297 5.46 0.12 23.44
C ILE A 297 6.34 -0.38 22.29
N PRO A 298 6.24 -1.68 21.91
CA PRO A 298 7.00 -2.24 20.80
C PRO A 298 6.76 -1.48 19.46
N GLY A 299 7.82 -1.27 18.68
CA GLY A 299 7.77 -0.48 17.43
C GLY A 299 6.78 -1.01 16.38
N PHE A 300 6.60 -2.34 16.28
CA PHE A 300 5.63 -2.91 15.34
C PHE A 300 4.19 -2.47 15.65
N ILE A 301 3.83 -2.24 16.91
CA ILE A 301 2.49 -1.74 17.29
C ILE A 301 2.32 -0.31 16.80
N TRP A 302 3.36 0.52 16.90
CA TRP A 302 3.35 1.88 16.36
C TRP A 302 3.18 1.88 14.84
N PHE A 303 3.92 1.03 14.13
CA PHE A 303 3.82 0.91 12.68
C PHE A 303 2.42 0.54 12.24
N PHE A 304 1.90 -0.59 12.75
CA PHE A 304 0.55 -1.04 12.39
C PHE A 304 -0.54 -0.05 12.83
N GLY A 305 -0.42 0.54 14.02
CA GLY A 305 -1.36 1.53 14.52
C GLY A 305 -1.49 2.75 13.58
N LYS A 306 -0.36 3.31 13.13
CA LYS A 306 -0.33 4.43 12.19
C LYS A 306 -0.84 4.02 10.80
N ALA A 307 -0.40 2.86 10.29
CA ALA A 307 -0.85 2.35 9.01
C ALA A 307 -2.37 2.12 9.00
N PHE A 308 -2.93 1.48 10.03
CA PHE A 308 -4.39 1.29 10.15
C PHE A 308 -5.15 2.59 10.36
N PHE A 309 -4.56 3.59 11.01
CA PHE A 309 -5.15 4.93 11.10
C PHE A 309 -5.29 5.56 9.71
N VAL A 310 -4.25 5.50 8.88
CA VAL A 310 -4.31 6.02 7.50
C VAL A 310 -5.29 5.19 6.65
N VAL A 311 -5.29 3.86 6.78
CA VAL A 311 -6.30 2.98 6.15
C VAL A 311 -7.72 3.44 6.50
N PHE A 312 -7.98 3.72 7.77
CA PHE A 312 -9.28 4.21 8.21
C PHE A 312 -9.63 5.56 7.55
N LEU A 313 -8.69 6.49 7.45
CA LEU A 313 -8.90 7.77 6.76
C LEU A 313 -9.26 7.57 5.28
N LEU A 314 -8.56 6.69 4.56
CA LEU A 314 -8.86 6.39 3.16
C LEU A 314 -10.23 5.69 3.01
N MET A 315 -10.58 4.78 3.92
CA MET A 315 -11.92 4.19 3.95
C MET A 315 -13.01 5.24 4.24
N TRP A 316 -12.74 6.18 5.13
CA TRP A 316 -13.66 7.27 5.41
C TRP A 316 -13.90 8.14 4.17
N VAL A 317 -12.85 8.51 3.46
CA VAL A 317 -12.94 9.25 2.20
C VAL A 317 -13.80 8.48 1.18
N LYS A 318 -13.56 7.18 1.01
CA LYS A 318 -14.34 6.31 0.09
C LYS A 318 -15.85 6.38 0.33
N TRP A 319 -16.29 6.39 1.59
CA TRP A 319 -17.71 6.32 1.94
C TRP A 319 -18.39 7.68 2.13
N THR A 320 -17.63 8.78 2.07
CA THR A 320 -18.17 10.15 2.24
C THR A 320 -18.25 10.93 0.94
N PHE A 321 -17.30 10.74 0.02
CA PHE A 321 -17.25 11.52 -1.21
C PHE A 321 -17.97 10.83 -2.37
N PRO A 322 -18.71 11.60 -3.22
CA PRO A 322 -19.27 11.06 -4.45
C PRO A 322 -18.17 10.76 -5.47
N ARG A 323 -18.45 9.84 -6.40
CA ARG A 323 -17.55 9.50 -7.50
C ARG A 323 -17.30 10.70 -8.42
N LEU A 324 -16.04 10.86 -8.84
CA LEU A 324 -15.62 11.87 -9.81
C LEU A 324 -15.63 11.30 -11.24
N ARG A 325 -15.82 12.17 -12.24
CA ARG A 325 -15.69 11.80 -13.66
C ARG A 325 -14.23 11.81 -14.09
N ILE A 326 -13.90 11.06 -15.16
CA ILE A 326 -12.54 10.97 -15.69
C ILE A 326 -11.92 12.34 -16.00
N ASP A 327 -12.70 13.25 -16.59
CA ASP A 327 -12.23 14.59 -16.93
C ASP A 327 -11.85 15.39 -15.69
N GLN A 328 -12.63 15.23 -14.61
CA GLN A 328 -12.38 15.89 -13.31
C GLN A 328 -11.15 15.31 -12.63
N ILE A 329 -10.97 13.98 -12.69
CA ILE A 329 -9.84 13.27 -12.08
C ILE A 329 -8.54 13.68 -12.77
N LEU A 330 -8.49 13.66 -14.10
CA LEU A 330 -7.31 14.09 -14.85
C LEU A 330 -7.06 15.60 -14.70
N ALA A 331 -8.11 16.42 -14.66
CA ALA A 331 -7.96 17.86 -14.42
C ALA A 331 -7.43 18.15 -13.00
N LEU A 332 -7.87 17.40 -11.98
CA LEU A 332 -7.35 17.52 -10.61
C LEU A 332 -5.86 17.23 -10.56
N GLU A 333 -5.43 16.17 -11.23
CA GLU A 333 -4.02 15.79 -11.27
C GLU A 333 -3.17 16.83 -12.00
N TRP A 334 -3.44 17.04 -13.29
CA TRP A 334 -2.57 17.85 -14.16
C TRP A 334 -2.65 19.37 -13.92
N LYS A 335 -3.81 19.89 -13.47
CA LYS A 335 -3.98 21.33 -13.24
C LYS A 335 -3.64 21.77 -11.82
N TYR A 336 -3.78 20.87 -10.83
CA TYR A 336 -3.61 21.24 -9.43
C TYR A 336 -2.52 20.43 -8.72
N LEU A 337 -2.60 19.09 -8.68
CA LEU A 337 -1.70 18.29 -7.85
C LEU A 337 -0.25 18.33 -8.36
N VAL A 338 -0.01 18.12 -9.64
CA VAL A 338 1.35 18.17 -10.21
C VAL A 338 2.00 19.54 -10.05
N PRO A 339 1.38 20.68 -10.42
CA PRO A 339 1.98 21.98 -10.19
C PRO A 339 2.24 22.29 -8.72
N ILE A 340 1.31 21.94 -7.82
CA ILE A 340 1.49 22.16 -6.38
C ILE A 340 2.60 21.29 -5.82
N SER A 341 2.69 20.02 -6.23
CA SER A 341 3.75 19.11 -5.78
C SER A 341 5.14 19.56 -6.27
N MET A 342 5.25 20.05 -7.51
CA MET A 342 6.51 20.62 -8.02
C MET A 342 6.93 21.88 -7.26
N LEU A 343 5.99 22.79 -7.01
CA LEU A 343 6.27 23.99 -6.20
C LEU A 343 6.68 23.60 -4.77
N ASN A 344 5.99 22.62 -4.18
CA ASN A 344 6.30 22.14 -2.85
C ASN A 344 7.71 21.50 -2.78
N LEU A 345 8.10 20.75 -3.80
CA LEU A 345 9.45 20.20 -3.92
C LEU A 345 10.50 21.31 -3.97
N LEU A 346 10.27 22.35 -4.79
CA LEU A 346 11.18 23.50 -4.87
C LEU A 346 11.29 24.23 -3.54
N LEU A 347 10.19 24.41 -2.82
CA LEU A 347 10.21 24.99 -1.46
C LEU A 347 11.00 24.13 -0.50
N MET A 348 10.87 22.81 -0.55
CA MET A 348 11.66 21.90 0.28
C MET A 348 13.15 22.00 -0.01
N VAL A 349 13.55 22.02 -1.30
CA VAL A 349 14.94 22.22 -1.71
C VAL A 349 15.50 23.53 -1.13
N LEU A 350 14.75 24.63 -1.21
CA LEU A 350 15.18 25.92 -0.63
C LEU A 350 15.35 25.82 0.89
N ILE A 351 14.42 25.20 1.60
CA ILE A 351 14.52 24.99 3.07
C ILE A 351 15.79 24.22 3.42
N VAL A 352 16.09 23.15 2.69
CA VAL A 352 17.30 22.33 2.92
C VAL A 352 18.57 23.13 2.62
N VAL A 353 18.64 23.85 1.49
CA VAL A 353 19.80 24.64 1.08
C VAL A 353 20.08 25.78 2.07
N PHE A 354 19.06 26.42 2.58
CA PHE A 354 19.22 27.51 3.57
C PHE A 354 19.38 27.00 5.01
N GLY A 355 19.35 25.69 5.23
CA GLY A 355 19.50 25.10 6.58
C GLY A 355 18.36 25.47 7.53
N LEU A 356 17.15 25.74 7.02
CA LEU A 356 15.96 26.08 7.80
C LEU A 356 15.20 24.85 8.32
N HIS A 357 15.81 23.68 8.22
CA HIS A 357 15.29 22.43 8.76
C HIS A 357 15.88 22.19 10.16
N PHE A 358 15.05 21.75 11.07
CA PHE A 358 15.41 21.45 12.46
C PHE A 358 15.73 19.99 12.67
#